data_dc108fbf5ebe7d18aad0bd01985a417b
#
_entry.id   dc108fbf5ebe7d18aad0bd01985a417b
#
_cell.length_a   1.000
_cell.length_b   1.000
_cell.length_c   1.000
_cell.angle_alpha   90.00
_cell.angle_beta   90.00
_cell.angle_gamma   90.00
#
_symmetry.space_group_name_H-M   'P 1'
#
loop_
_entity.id
_entity.type
_entity.pdbx_description
1 polymer ?
#
loop_
_entity_poly.entity_id
_entity_poly.type
_entity_poly.pdbx_seq_one_letter_code
_entity_poly.pdbx_strand_id
1 'polypeptide(L)'
;MTTVLVYNRTTERIERYYLENGDAMPYVPEKRLTVAEFRGSSKANVVWTDKRFMETFAAFRRYYGRPIPVGFAFKRIWEGGHGNQSQHYAGSAFDCGQTLTAARRRGMWNSAVAFGGWSYVEPQRLTPTWVHFDKRLGPPACSSGGYITVRYGSRGVYVLIMQDALNALGYTGGGLDGIFGQGTLSSLRRFQRDAGLAADGVSGCHTWRTLTAAAVGIGKTPTVID
;
A
#
# COMPACT_ATOMS: atom_id res chain seq x y z
N MET A 1 12.48 15.70 -4.79
CA MET A 1 11.24 15.92 -4.01
C MET A 1 10.24 14.81 -4.33
N THR A 2 9.60 14.24 -3.32
CA THR A 2 8.58 13.18 -3.42
C THR A 2 7.29 13.67 -2.77
N THR A 3 6.16 13.50 -3.44
CA THR A 3 4.84 13.73 -2.83
C THR A 3 4.43 12.50 -2.04
N VAL A 4 4.22 12.66 -0.74
CA VAL A 4 3.75 11.59 0.14
C VAL A 4 2.31 11.87 0.53
N LEU A 5 1.40 10.98 0.14
CA LEU A 5 -0.01 11.04 0.49
C LEU A 5 -0.26 10.14 1.71
N VAL A 6 -0.81 10.70 2.77
CA VAL A 6 -1.13 9.94 3.98
C VAL A 6 -2.62 9.98 4.25
N TYR A 7 -3.28 8.84 4.21
CA TYR A 7 -4.67 8.77 4.61
C TYR A 7 -4.80 8.84 6.13
N ASN A 8 -5.47 9.88 6.62
CA ASN A 8 -5.80 10.04 8.02
C ASN A 8 -7.27 9.66 8.25
N ARG A 9 -7.49 8.53 8.90
CA ARG A 9 -8.82 7.99 9.18
C ARG A 9 -9.65 8.83 10.14
N THR A 10 -9.00 9.56 11.04
CA THR A 10 -9.70 10.40 12.01
C THR A 10 -10.37 11.59 11.33
N THR A 11 -9.70 12.16 10.34
CA THR A 11 -10.21 13.30 9.56
C THR A 11 -10.86 12.87 8.25
N GLU A 12 -10.74 11.58 7.87
CA GLU A 12 -11.16 11.00 6.59
C GLU A 12 -10.57 11.73 5.36
N ARG A 13 -9.36 12.28 5.49
CA ARG A 13 -8.69 13.07 4.46
C ARG A 13 -7.35 12.49 4.09
N ILE A 14 -6.93 12.78 2.86
CA ILE A 14 -5.54 12.63 2.43
C ILE A 14 -4.78 13.89 2.84
N GLU A 15 -3.75 13.69 3.64
CA GLU A 15 -2.75 14.71 3.95
C GLU A 15 -1.64 14.62 2.91
N ARG A 16 -1.18 15.75 2.42
CA ARG A 16 -0.16 15.82 1.36
C ARG A 16 1.11 16.46 1.91
N TYR A 17 2.24 15.78 1.74
CA TYR A 17 3.56 16.22 2.14
C TYR A 17 4.48 16.25 0.93
N TYR A 18 5.33 17.26 0.84
CA TYR A 18 6.38 17.40 -0.17
C TYR A 18 7.73 17.26 0.51
N LEU A 19 8.38 16.12 0.32
CA LEU A 19 9.53 15.71 1.12
C LEU A 19 10.71 15.30 0.24
N GLU A 20 11.92 15.50 0.76
CA GLU A 20 13.14 14.98 0.15
C GLU A 20 13.46 13.56 0.64
N ASN A 21 14.35 12.87 -0.07
CA ASN A 21 14.67 11.48 0.24
C ASN A 21 15.19 11.27 1.68
N GLY A 22 15.89 12.24 2.23
CA GLY A 22 16.45 12.19 3.60
C GLY A 22 15.48 12.61 4.69
N ASP A 23 14.28 13.09 4.34
CA ASP A 23 13.29 13.50 5.32
C ASP A 23 12.62 12.29 5.98
N ALA A 24 12.14 12.48 7.20
CA ALA A 24 11.36 11.46 7.89
C ALA A 24 10.00 11.24 7.22
N MET A 25 9.55 10.00 7.15
CA MET A 25 8.17 9.71 6.82
C MET A 25 7.23 10.33 7.86
N PRO A 26 6.08 10.88 7.42
CA PRO A 26 5.08 11.42 8.35
C PRO A 26 4.68 10.39 9.41
N TYR A 27 4.45 10.85 10.65
CA TYR A 27 4.09 10.01 11.80
C TYR A 27 5.17 9.02 12.27
N VAL A 28 6.38 9.06 11.71
CA VAL A 28 7.54 8.30 12.21
C VAL A 28 8.59 9.29 12.70
N PRO A 29 8.68 9.53 14.02
CA PRO A 29 9.59 10.53 14.57
C PRO A 29 11.07 10.14 14.44
N GLU A 30 11.96 11.12 14.60
CA GLU A 30 13.41 10.93 14.75
C GLU A 30 14.08 10.28 13.53
N LYS A 31 13.55 10.51 12.33
CA LYS A 31 14.08 9.92 11.07
C LYS A 31 14.27 8.40 11.13
N ARG A 32 13.43 7.72 11.88
CA ARG A 32 13.49 6.25 12.03
C ARG A 32 12.96 5.49 10.83
N LEU A 33 12.40 6.19 9.86
CA LEU A 33 12.06 5.76 8.52
C LEU A 33 12.12 6.99 7.63
N THR A 34 13.02 6.99 6.67
CA THR A 34 13.13 8.08 5.69
C THR A 34 12.23 7.82 4.48
N VAL A 35 11.97 8.88 3.71
CA VAL A 35 11.26 8.78 2.43
C VAL A 35 11.99 7.82 1.48
N ALA A 36 13.33 7.87 1.44
CA ALA A 36 14.12 6.96 0.62
C ALA A 36 13.94 5.50 1.02
N GLU A 37 13.94 5.17 2.31
CA GLU A 37 13.71 3.81 2.79
C GLU A 37 12.27 3.33 2.48
N PHE A 38 11.28 4.19 2.68
CA PHE A 38 9.88 3.85 2.36
C PHE A 38 9.65 3.68 0.86
N ARG A 39 10.17 4.58 0.06
CA ARG A 39 10.07 4.55 -1.40
C ARG A 39 10.87 3.38 -2.01
N GLY A 40 12.02 3.03 -1.42
CA GLY A 40 12.89 1.97 -1.88
C GLY A 40 13.24 2.11 -3.37
N SER A 41 13.02 1.05 -4.14
CA SER A 41 13.30 1.02 -5.58
C SER A 41 12.16 1.56 -6.46
N SER A 42 11.07 2.09 -5.88
CA SER A 42 10.01 2.72 -6.67
C SER A 42 10.53 3.96 -7.40
N LYS A 43 10.17 4.07 -8.67
CA LYS A 43 10.49 5.22 -9.53
C LYS A 43 9.45 6.33 -9.45
N ALA A 44 8.35 6.10 -8.72
CA ALA A 44 7.25 7.05 -8.62
C ALA A 44 7.64 8.28 -7.80
N ASN A 45 7.16 9.45 -8.22
CA ASN A 45 7.30 10.69 -7.47
C ASN A 45 6.17 10.89 -6.45
N VAL A 46 5.10 10.10 -6.56
CA VAL A 46 3.98 10.09 -5.63
C VAL A 46 3.89 8.71 -4.98
N VAL A 47 3.97 8.70 -3.66
CA VAL A 47 3.82 7.50 -2.82
C VAL A 47 2.70 7.73 -1.80
N TRP A 48 2.15 6.68 -1.25
CA TRP A 48 1.09 6.81 -0.24
C TRP A 48 1.20 5.79 0.87
N THR A 49 0.55 6.11 1.97
CA THR A 49 0.43 5.25 3.14
C THR A 49 -0.80 5.61 3.97
N ASP A 50 -1.06 4.85 5.01
CA ASP A 50 -2.10 5.12 6.02
C ASP A 50 -1.41 5.58 7.32
N LYS A 51 -1.92 6.65 7.94
CA LYS A 51 -1.39 7.19 9.20
C LYS A 51 -1.25 6.10 10.27
N ARG A 52 -2.26 5.25 10.42
CA ARG A 52 -2.27 4.16 11.40
C ARG A 52 -1.14 3.15 11.15
N PHE A 53 -0.78 2.89 9.89
CA PHE A 53 0.36 2.03 9.56
C PHE A 53 1.68 2.65 10.01
N MET A 54 1.88 3.94 9.75
CA MET A 54 3.09 4.67 10.18
C MET A 54 3.21 4.74 11.71
N GLU A 55 2.11 5.05 12.40
CA GLU A 55 2.07 5.06 13.87
C GLU A 55 2.33 3.66 14.46
N THR A 56 1.79 2.60 13.84
CA THR A 56 2.06 1.21 14.23
C THR A 56 3.54 0.86 14.06
N PHE A 57 4.16 1.27 12.95
CA PHE A 57 5.59 1.06 12.73
C PHE A 57 6.45 1.81 13.76
N ALA A 58 6.12 3.07 14.05
CA ALA A 58 6.80 3.85 15.07
C ALA A 58 6.70 3.20 16.46
N ALA A 59 5.50 2.68 16.81
CA ALA A 59 5.29 1.95 18.06
C ALA A 59 6.06 0.62 18.09
N PHE A 60 6.07 -0.12 16.99
CA PHE A 60 6.84 -1.37 16.89
C PHE A 60 8.34 -1.12 17.00
N ARG A 61 8.88 -0.06 16.39
CA ARG A 61 10.29 0.30 16.55
C ARG A 61 10.67 0.58 18.01
N ARG A 62 9.81 1.26 18.77
CA ARG A 62 10.02 1.47 20.22
C ARG A 62 9.98 0.14 20.98
N TYR A 63 8.98 -0.70 20.69
CA TYR A 63 8.81 -2.01 21.31
C TYR A 63 10.01 -2.95 21.06
N TYR A 64 10.44 -3.03 19.82
CA TYR A 64 11.58 -3.87 19.40
C TYR A 64 12.91 -3.37 19.93
N GLY A 65 13.05 -2.05 20.17
CA GLY A 65 14.21 -1.43 20.82
C GLY A 65 15.52 -1.51 20.02
N ARG A 66 15.47 -1.88 18.74
CA ARG A 66 16.64 -2.04 17.86
C ARG A 66 16.35 -1.46 16.47
N PRO A 67 17.41 -1.13 15.69
CA PRO A 67 17.23 -0.76 14.29
C PRO A 67 16.49 -1.85 13.49
N ILE A 68 15.55 -1.44 12.65
CA ILE A 68 14.81 -2.30 11.73
C ILE A 68 15.26 -1.95 10.32
N PRO A 69 16.12 -2.74 9.67
CA PRO A 69 16.45 -2.54 8.26
C PRO A 69 15.21 -2.80 7.39
N VAL A 70 14.72 -1.77 6.75
CA VAL A 70 13.61 -1.87 5.80
C VAL A 70 14.19 -2.17 4.43
N GLY A 71 13.87 -3.33 3.89
CA GLY A 71 14.30 -3.74 2.56
C GLY A 71 13.28 -3.41 1.49
N PHE A 72 12.00 -3.45 1.87
CA PHE A 72 10.92 -3.10 0.95
C PHE A 72 9.69 -2.57 1.72
N ALA A 73 9.08 -1.50 1.20
CA ALA A 73 7.86 -0.94 1.77
C ALA A 73 6.79 -0.62 0.72
N PHE A 74 7.13 0.11 -0.32
CA PHE A 74 6.16 0.67 -1.27
C PHE A 74 6.54 0.43 -2.74
N LYS A 75 5.53 0.17 -3.56
CA LYS A 75 5.57 0.34 -5.03
C LYS A 75 4.21 0.74 -5.57
N ARG A 76 4.20 1.41 -6.71
CA ARG A 76 2.98 1.61 -7.49
C ARG A 76 2.62 0.31 -8.19
N ILE A 77 1.32 0.06 -8.37
CA ILE A 77 0.83 -1.20 -8.94
C ILE A 77 1.38 -1.46 -10.36
N TRP A 78 1.51 -0.43 -11.17
CA TRP A 78 2.03 -0.52 -12.53
C TRP A 78 3.54 -0.85 -12.60
N GLU A 79 4.28 -0.65 -11.52
CA GLU A 79 5.69 -1.05 -11.41
C GLU A 79 5.84 -2.56 -11.19
N GLY A 80 4.85 -3.22 -10.62
CA GLY A 80 4.88 -4.64 -10.32
C GLY A 80 5.89 -5.05 -9.22
N GLY A 81 6.28 -6.31 -9.26
CA GLY A 81 7.28 -6.88 -8.33
C GLY A 81 6.68 -7.58 -7.12
N HIS A 82 5.36 -7.54 -6.94
CA HIS A 82 4.60 -8.25 -5.91
C HIS A 82 3.35 -8.91 -6.49
N GLY A 83 2.70 -9.76 -5.69
CA GLY A 83 1.43 -10.38 -6.05
C GLY A 83 0.32 -9.35 -6.29
N ASN A 84 -0.71 -9.74 -7.04
CA ASN A 84 -1.73 -8.83 -7.58
C ASN A 84 -2.43 -7.95 -6.54
N GLN A 85 -2.64 -8.42 -5.32
CA GLN A 85 -3.30 -7.65 -4.25
C GLN A 85 -2.38 -7.48 -3.04
N SER A 86 -1.10 -7.19 -3.30
CA SER A 86 -0.11 -6.97 -2.26
C SER A 86 -0.37 -5.70 -1.46
N GLN A 87 -0.17 -5.77 -0.13
CA GLN A 87 -0.28 -4.62 0.77
C GLN A 87 0.87 -3.60 0.57
N HIS A 88 1.93 -3.97 -0.14
CA HIS A 88 2.97 -3.02 -0.56
C HIS A 88 2.44 -1.97 -1.54
N TYR A 89 1.49 -2.33 -2.42
CA TYR A 89 0.82 -1.35 -3.29
C TYR A 89 -0.12 -0.41 -2.50
N ALA A 90 -0.55 -0.85 -1.31
CA ALA A 90 -1.32 0.00 -0.40
C ALA A 90 -0.43 0.93 0.45
N GLY A 91 0.88 0.74 0.44
CA GLY A 91 1.79 1.41 1.36
C GLY A 91 1.52 1.05 2.82
N SER A 92 1.08 -0.18 3.07
CA SER A 92 0.71 -0.67 4.41
C SER A 92 1.39 -1.98 4.81
N ALA A 93 2.51 -2.30 4.17
CA ALA A 93 3.35 -3.46 4.47
C ALA A 93 4.84 -3.11 4.50
N PHE A 94 5.60 -3.86 5.28
CA PHE A 94 7.05 -3.85 5.27
C PHE A 94 7.62 -5.25 5.13
N ASP A 95 8.69 -5.38 4.32
CA ASP A 95 9.62 -6.48 4.31
C ASP A 95 10.93 -6.00 4.94
N CYS A 96 11.30 -6.59 6.08
CA CYS A 96 12.39 -6.10 6.91
C CYS A 96 13.43 -7.18 7.20
N GLY A 97 14.64 -6.75 7.50
CA GLY A 97 15.68 -7.64 8.04
C GLY A 97 16.41 -8.52 7.04
N GLN A 98 16.37 -8.19 5.74
CA GLN A 98 17.09 -8.92 4.68
C GLN A 98 18.59 -8.99 4.97
N THR A 99 19.15 -7.93 5.56
CA THR A 99 20.59 -7.82 5.92
C THR A 99 20.93 -8.43 7.28
N LEU A 100 19.93 -8.90 8.04
CA LEU A 100 20.15 -9.50 9.34
C LEU A 100 20.53 -10.99 9.24
N THR A 101 21.23 -11.50 10.24
CA THR A 101 21.43 -12.94 10.39
C THR A 101 20.08 -13.65 10.63
N ALA A 102 20.00 -14.95 10.32
CA ALA A 102 18.79 -15.75 10.54
C ALA A 102 18.29 -15.69 11.99
N ALA A 103 19.21 -15.72 12.97
CA ALA A 103 18.86 -15.62 14.40
C ALA A 103 18.24 -14.25 14.74
N ARG A 104 18.79 -13.15 14.21
CA ARG A 104 18.24 -11.80 14.43
C ARG A 104 16.91 -11.61 13.71
N ARG A 105 16.72 -12.17 12.51
CA ARG A 105 15.42 -12.16 11.83
C ARG A 105 14.36 -12.92 12.62
N ARG A 106 14.71 -14.10 13.13
CA ARG A 106 13.80 -14.86 14.01
C ARG A 106 13.40 -14.06 15.24
N GLY A 107 14.36 -13.38 15.89
CA GLY A 107 14.08 -12.49 17.03
C GLY A 107 13.13 -11.34 16.65
N MET A 108 13.32 -10.73 15.48
CA MET A 108 12.42 -9.67 14.97
C MET A 108 11.03 -10.24 14.70
N TRP A 109 10.92 -11.40 14.06
CA TRP A 109 9.65 -12.06 13.80
C TRP A 109 8.90 -12.38 15.09
N ASN A 110 9.57 -12.97 16.09
CA ASN A 110 8.99 -13.23 17.42
C ASN A 110 8.47 -11.94 18.06
N SER A 111 9.25 -10.85 17.97
CA SER A 111 8.85 -9.55 18.49
C SER A 111 7.66 -8.96 17.73
N ALA A 112 7.58 -9.12 16.42
CA ALA A 112 6.45 -8.64 15.62
C ALA A 112 5.16 -9.39 15.97
N VAL A 113 5.24 -10.71 16.18
CA VAL A 113 4.10 -11.53 16.64
C VAL A 113 3.67 -11.13 18.04
N ALA A 114 4.63 -11.02 18.99
CA ALA A 114 4.34 -10.67 20.38
C ALA A 114 3.82 -9.23 20.56
N PHE A 115 4.21 -8.31 19.67
CA PHE A 115 3.74 -6.92 19.70
C PHE A 115 2.22 -6.81 19.54
N GLY A 116 1.59 -7.70 18.77
CA GLY A 116 0.13 -7.75 18.57
C GLY A 116 -0.49 -6.53 17.88
N GLY A 117 0.33 -5.54 17.50
CA GLY A 117 -0.15 -4.32 16.84
C GLY A 117 -0.34 -4.43 15.32
N TRP A 118 0.25 -5.44 14.69
CA TRP A 118 0.11 -5.72 13.25
C TRP A 118 -1.22 -6.42 12.96
N SER A 119 -1.78 -6.20 11.78
CA SER A 119 -2.95 -6.97 11.32
C SER A 119 -2.54 -8.35 10.81
N TYR A 120 -1.33 -8.46 10.30
CA TYR A 120 -0.75 -9.71 9.82
C TYR A 120 0.77 -9.69 9.98
N VAL A 121 1.33 -10.81 10.43
CA VAL A 121 2.75 -11.13 10.38
C VAL A 121 2.89 -12.44 9.63
N GLU A 122 3.62 -12.43 8.52
CA GLU A 122 3.73 -13.61 7.68
C GLU A 122 4.51 -14.72 8.39
N PRO A 123 4.04 -16.00 8.32
CA PRO A 123 4.78 -17.10 8.89
C PRO A 123 6.21 -17.19 8.35
N GLN A 124 7.21 -17.27 9.23
CA GLN A 124 8.64 -17.21 8.87
C GLN A 124 9.05 -18.27 7.84
N ARG A 125 8.35 -19.40 7.78
CA ARG A 125 8.61 -20.46 6.78
C ARG A 125 8.34 -19.99 5.33
N LEU A 126 7.47 -18.98 5.14
CA LEU A 126 7.13 -18.40 3.83
C LEU A 126 8.10 -17.28 3.45
N THR A 127 8.71 -16.61 4.43
CA THR A 127 9.66 -15.52 4.24
C THR A 127 10.96 -15.77 5.01
N PRO A 128 11.75 -16.80 4.66
CA PRO A 128 12.92 -17.20 5.46
C PRO A 128 14.06 -16.18 5.46
N THR A 129 14.08 -15.28 4.47
CA THR A 129 15.14 -14.27 4.29
C THR A 129 14.73 -12.86 4.70
N TRP A 130 13.46 -12.64 5.06
CA TRP A 130 12.95 -11.37 5.60
C TRP A 130 11.83 -11.63 6.59
N VAL A 131 11.31 -10.56 7.19
CA VAL A 131 10.10 -10.57 8.02
C VAL A 131 9.09 -9.65 7.38
N HIS A 132 7.95 -10.21 6.97
CA HIS A 132 6.83 -9.44 6.46
C HIS A 132 5.80 -9.17 7.55
N PHE A 133 5.39 -7.93 7.68
CA PHE A 133 4.27 -7.53 8.52
C PHE A 133 3.50 -6.37 7.90
N ASP A 134 2.19 -6.36 8.10
CA ASP A 134 1.31 -5.35 7.53
C ASP A 134 0.18 -4.91 8.47
N LYS A 135 -0.45 -3.81 8.08
CA LYS A 135 -1.60 -3.21 8.76
C LYS A 135 -2.79 -3.15 7.80
N ARG A 136 -3.06 -4.28 7.13
CA ARG A 136 -4.23 -4.39 6.22
C ARG A 136 -5.53 -4.03 6.92
N LEU A 137 -6.51 -3.60 6.13
CA LEU A 137 -7.81 -3.18 6.63
C LEU A 137 -8.84 -4.29 6.44
N GLY A 138 -9.80 -4.35 7.37
CA GLY A 138 -11.07 -5.06 7.27
C GLY A 138 -11.04 -6.48 6.71
N PRO A 139 -12.18 -7.11 6.56
CA PRO A 139 -12.26 -8.36 5.84
C PRO A 139 -12.00 -8.10 4.34
N PRO A 140 -11.20 -8.94 3.67
CA PRO A 140 -10.97 -8.83 2.25
C PRO A 140 -12.25 -9.14 1.46
N ALA A 141 -12.34 -8.58 0.25
CA ALA A 141 -13.43 -8.85 -0.67
C ALA A 141 -13.45 -10.31 -1.17
N CYS A 142 -12.28 -10.95 -1.17
CA CYS A 142 -12.13 -12.36 -1.57
C CYS A 142 -11.83 -13.24 -0.36
N SER A 143 -12.35 -14.47 -0.36
CA SER A 143 -12.04 -15.46 0.68
C SER A 143 -10.56 -15.84 0.76
N SER A 144 -9.82 -15.67 -0.33
CA SER A 144 -8.38 -15.91 -0.42
C SER A 144 -7.50 -14.76 0.10
N GLY A 145 -8.10 -13.72 0.70
CA GLY A 145 -7.39 -12.51 1.10
C GLY A 145 -7.42 -11.42 0.05
N GLY A 146 -6.64 -10.37 0.24
CA GLY A 146 -6.52 -9.22 -0.67
C GLY A 146 -7.10 -7.92 -0.12
N TYR A 147 -7.63 -7.08 -1.01
CA TYR A 147 -8.15 -5.77 -0.66
C TYR A 147 -9.62 -5.85 -0.21
N ILE A 148 -10.05 -4.86 0.57
CA ILE A 148 -11.47 -4.72 0.96
C ILE A 148 -12.32 -4.31 -0.23
N THR A 149 -13.64 -4.53 -0.14
CA THR A 149 -14.58 -3.96 -1.10
C THR A 149 -14.58 -2.44 -1.01
N VAL A 150 -14.45 -1.76 -2.15
CA VAL A 150 -14.59 -0.30 -2.26
C VAL A 150 -15.66 0.07 -3.28
N ARG A 151 -16.37 1.17 -3.01
CA ARG A 151 -17.51 1.67 -3.79
C ARG A 151 -17.63 3.17 -3.64
N TYR A 152 -18.54 3.78 -4.36
CA TYR A 152 -18.82 5.22 -4.25
C TYR A 152 -18.93 5.65 -2.78
N GLY A 153 -18.23 6.72 -2.42
CA GLY A 153 -18.10 7.21 -1.06
C GLY A 153 -16.94 6.60 -0.25
N SER A 154 -16.34 5.49 -0.67
CA SER A 154 -15.14 4.93 -0.02
C SER A 154 -13.96 5.89 -0.10
N ARG A 155 -13.06 5.82 0.90
CA ARG A 155 -11.85 6.67 0.99
C ARG A 155 -10.65 5.86 1.44
N GLY A 156 -9.45 6.34 1.11
CA GLY A 156 -8.19 5.84 1.64
C GLY A 156 -7.32 5.10 0.63
N VAL A 157 -6.33 4.35 1.15
CA VAL A 157 -5.25 3.76 0.35
C VAL A 157 -5.73 2.74 -0.69
N TYR A 158 -6.81 2.01 -0.43
CA TYR A 158 -7.35 1.08 -1.43
C TYR A 158 -8.07 1.80 -2.58
N VAL A 159 -8.61 2.99 -2.32
CA VAL A 159 -9.11 3.85 -3.39
C VAL A 159 -7.94 4.40 -4.22
N LEU A 160 -6.83 4.81 -3.58
CA LEU A 160 -5.60 5.22 -4.28
C LEU A 160 -5.07 4.10 -5.19
N ILE A 161 -5.01 2.85 -4.71
CA ILE A 161 -4.60 1.71 -5.57
C ILE A 161 -5.52 1.57 -6.78
N MET A 162 -6.83 1.66 -6.55
CA MET A 162 -7.81 1.52 -7.64
C MET A 162 -7.67 2.65 -8.65
N GLN A 163 -7.55 3.88 -8.18
CA GLN A 163 -7.30 5.04 -9.04
C GLN A 163 -6.00 4.88 -9.84
N ASP A 164 -4.92 4.43 -9.18
CA ASP A 164 -3.64 4.15 -9.84
C ASP A 164 -3.76 3.09 -10.92
N ALA A 165 -4.42 1.97 -10.61
CA ALA A 165 -4.63 0.88 -11.55
C ALA A 165 -5.48 1.32 -12.76
N LEU A 166 -6.59 2.00 -12.52
CA LEU A 166 -7.47 2.52 -13.57
C LEU A 166 -6.73 3.52 -14.47
N ASN A 167 -6.00 4.46 -13.86
CA ASN A 167 -5.23 5.44 -14.60
C ASN A 167 -4.12 4.79 -15.44
N ALA A 168 -3.41 3.80 -14.91
CA ALA A 168 -2.38 3.06 -15.64
C ALA A 168 -2.94 2.32 -16.85
N LEU A 169 -4.19 1.88 -16.78
CA LEU A 169 -4.91 1.21 -17.86
C LEU A 169 -5.62 2.19 -18.83
N GLY A 170 -5.53 3.51 -18.60
CA GLY A 170 -6.15 4.52 -19.44
C GLY A 170 -7.60 4.88 -19.09
N TYR A 171 -8.13 4.38 -18.00
CA TYR A 171 -9.46 4.75 -17.51
C TYR A 171 -9.36 6.00 -16.60
N THR A 172 -9.01 7.12 -17.20
CA THR A 172 -8.82 8.39 -16.51
C THR A 172 -10.16 9.06 -16.19
N GLY A 173 -10.43 9.34 -14.94
CA GLY A 173 -11.69 9.97 -14.50
C GLY A 173 -11.61 10.58 -13.11
N GLY A 174 -10.42 10.60 -12.53
CA GLY A 174 -10.13 11.20 -11.24
C GLY A 174 -8.64 11.18 -10.97
N GLY A 175 -8.15 12.12 -10.18
CA GLY A 175 -6.77 12.15 -9.70
C GLY A 175 -6.50 11.09 -8.64
N LEU A 176 -5.28 11.07 -8.13
CA LEU A 176 -4.88 10.25 -6.98
C LEU A 176 -5.25 11.00 -5.68
N ASP A 177 -6.54 11.08 -5.38
CA ASP A 177 -7.07 11.79 -4.23
C ASP A 177 -7.56 10.86 -3.10
N GLY A 178 -7.61 9.54 -3.37
CA GLY A 178 -8.10 8.55 -2.42
C GLY A 178 -9.59 8.68 -2.08
N ILE A 179 -10.37 9.37 -2.91
CA ILE A 179 -11.81 9.55 -2.76
C ILE A 179 -12.52 8.84 -3.91
N PHE A 180 -13.35 7.86 -3.59
CA PHE A 180 -14.18 7.22 -4.60
C PHE A 180 -15.37 8.14 -4.95
N GLY A 181 -15.08 9.17 -5.74
CA GLY A 181 -16.05 10.12 -6.26
C GLY A 181 -16.66 9.68 -7.59
N GLN A 182 -17.39 10.59 -8.22
CA GLN A 182 -18.09 10.34 -9.48
C GLN A 182 -17.15 10.01 -10.64
N GLY A 183 -15.98 10.65 -10.70
CA GLY A 183 -14.96 10.36 -11.72
C GLY A 183 -14.41 8.94 -11.59
N THR A 184 -14.06 8.52 -10.37
CA THR A 184 -13.62 7.15 -10.08
C THR A 184 -14.73 6.13 -10.39
N LEU A 185 -15.98 6.43 -10.06
CA LEU A 185 -17.13 5.57 -10.38
C LEU A 185 -17.29 5.37 -11.89
N SER A 186 -17.19 6.45 -12.64
CA SER A 186 -17.32 6.40 -14.11
C SER A 186 -16.20 5.59 -14.74
N SER A 187 -14.96 5.77 -14.27
CA SER A 187 -13.78 5.01 -14.72
C SER A 187 -13.90 3.53 -14.40
N LEU A 188 -14.31 3.19 -13.17
CA LEU A 188 -14.50 1.81 -12.76
C LEU A 188 -15.58 1.11 -13.59
N ARG A 189 -16.72 1.76 -13.82
CA ARG A 189 -17.79 1.21 -14.65
C ARG A 189 -17.38 1.01 -16.11
N ARG A 190 -16.56 1.90 -16.67
CA ARG A 190 -15.99 1.70 -18.00
C ARG A 190 -15.09 0.47 -18.02
N PHE A 191 -14.14 0.38 -17.09
CA PHE A 191 -13.28 -0.78 -16.96
C PHE A 191 -14.09 -2.07 -16.80
N GLN A 192 -15.11 -2.10 -15.94
CA GLN A 192 -15.96 -3.28 -15.74
C GLN A 192 -16.64 -3.74 -17.04
N ARG A 193 -17.21 -2.80 -17.81
CA ARG A 193 -17.82 -3.13 -19.13
C ARG A 193 -16.81 -3.71 -20.08
N ASP A 194 -15.65 -3.06 -20.24
CA ASP A 194 -14.61 -3.48 -21.18
C ASP A 194 -13.99 -4.82 -20.80
N ALA A 195 -13.98 -5.14 -19.50
CA ALA A 195 -13.51 -6.40 -18.94
C ALA A 195 -14.60 -7.50 -18.88
N GLY A 196 -15.81 -7.25 -19.40
CA GLY A 196 -16.93 -8.22 -19.38
C GLY A 196 -17.49 -8.49 -17.98
N LEU A 197 -17.32 -7.56 -17.05
CA LEU A 197 -17.85 -7.64 -15.68
C LEU A 197 -19.18 -6.89 -15.55
N ALA A 198 -19.95 -7.20 -14.50
CA ALA A 198 -21.09 -6.37 -14.13
C ALA A 198 -20.63 -4.94 -13.81
N ALA A 199 -21.15 -3.94 -14.55
CA ALA A 199 -20.76 -2.53 -14.41
C ALA A 199 -21.51 -1.85 -13.25
N ASP A 200 -21.48 -2.46 -12.07
CA ASP A 200 -22.15 -2.00 -10.86
C ASP A 200 -21.45 -0.84 -10.16
N GLY A 201 -20.17 -0.61 -10.49
CA GLY A 201 -19.34 0.40 -9.84
C GLY A 201 -18.86 0.00 -8.44
N VAL A 202 -18.82 -1.29 -8.15
CA VAL A 202 -18.31 -1.85 -6.91
C VAL A 202 -17.06 -2.68 -7.19
N SER A 203 -15.95 -2.36 -6.54
CA SER A 203 -14.75 -3.19 -6.61
C SER A 203 -14.79 -4.25 -5.51
N GLY A 204 -15.53 -5.31 -5.79
CA GLY A 204 -15.54 -6.56 -5.02
C GLY A 204 -14.46 -7.53 -5.51
N CYS A 205 -14.55 -8.81 -5.11
CA CYS A 205 -13.55 -9.83 -5.41
C CYS A 205 -13.21 -9.96 -6.90
N HIS A 206 -14.23 -10.12 -7.76
CA HIS A 206 -14.01 -10.28 -9.21
C HIS A 206 -13.38 -9.05 -9.84
N THR A 207 -13.90 -7.87 -9.53
CA THR A 207 -13.37 -6.61 -10.05
C THR A 207 -11.92 -6.39 -9.61
N TRP A 208 -11.61 -6.61 -8.32
CA TRP A 208 -10.23 -6.48 -7.85
C TRP A 208 -9.28 -7.45 -8.54
N ARG A 209 -9.66 -8.70 -8.68
CA ARG A 209 -8.82 -9.71 -9.36
C ARG A 209 -8.52 -9.31 -10.80
N THR A 210 -9.54 -8.91 -11.55
CA THR A 210 -9.40 -8.52 -12.95
C THR A 210 -8.58 -7.24 -13.09
N LEU A 211 -8.90 -6.21 -12.29
CA LEU A 211 -8.20 -4.92 -12.33
C LEU A 211 -6.72 -5.06 -11.98
N THR A 212 -6.40 -5.78 -10.90
CA THR A 212 -5.02 -5.94 -10.47
C THR A 212 -4.23 -6.85 -11.42
N ALA A 213 -4.84 -7.89 -11.98
CA ALA A 213 -4.19 -8.73 -12.98
C ALA A 213 -3.84 -7.94 -14.25
N ALA A 214 -4.67 -6.98 -14.64
CA ALA A 214 -4.41 -6.12 -15.79
C ALA A 214 -3.37 -5.03 -15.52
N ALA A 215 -3.30 -4.51 -14.29
CA ALA A 215 -2.49 -3.33 -13.96
C ALA A 215 -1.10 -3.65 -13.41
N VAL A 216 -0.92 -4.81 -12.74
CA VAL A 216 0.36 -5.16 -12.11
C VAL A 216 1.46 -5.32 -13.15
N GLY A 217 2.52 -4.51 -13.00
CA GLY A 217 3.73 -4.66 -13.79
C GLY A 217 3.62 -4.31 -15.27
N ILE A 218 2.59 -3.56 -15.68
CA ILE A 218 2.47 -3.15 -17.11
C ILE A 218 3.56 -2.15 -17.53
N GLY A 219 4.33 -1.60 -16.60
CA GLY A 219 5.45 -0.70 -16.87
C GLY A 219 5.07 0.66 -17.43
N LYS A 220 3.79 0.96 -17.55
CA LYS A 220 3.30 2.25 -18.07
C LYS A 220 3.10 3.22 -16.90
N THR A 221 3.84 4.31 -16.92
CA THR A 221 3.58 5.43 -16.01
C THR A 221 2.23 6.04 -16.35
N PRO A 222 1.29 6.15 -15.42
CA PRO A 222 0.03 6.82 -15.66
C PRO A 222 0.25 8.27 -16.06
N THR A 223 -0.51 8.71 -17.04
CA THR A 223 -0.48 10.11 -17.49
C THR A 223 -1.28 11.03 -16.58
N VAL A 224 -2.09 10.48 -15.68
CA VAL A 224 -2.84 11.26 -14.70
C VAL A 224 -1.95 11.60 -13.53
N ILE A 225 -1.71 12.83 -13.48
CA ILE A 225 -0.96 13.53 -12.47
C ILE A 225 -1.94 14.11 -11.45
N ASP A 226 -1.53 14.21 -10.27
CA ASP A 226 -2.04 14.85 -9.06
C ASP A 226 -3.04 16.00 -9.24
#